data_97b592b294ba974dea7bf57f18608d7e
#
_entry.id   97b592b294ba974dea7bf57f18608d7e
#
_cell.length_a   1.000
_cell.length_b   1.000
_cell.length_c   1.000
_cell.angle_alpha   90.00
_cell.angle_beta   90.00
_cell.angle_gamma   90.00
#
_symmetry.space_group_name_H-M   'P 1'
#
loop_
_entity.id
_entity.type
_entity.pdbx_description
1 polymer ?
#
loop_
_entity_poly.entity_id
_entity_poly.type
_entity_poly.pdbx_seq_one_letter_code
_entity_poly.pdbx_strand_id
1 'polypeptide(L)'
;MPYVDPEIIAEVKRVDLLTYLQEREPDELVRISPGVYCTKEHDSLKISNGKWFWWSRGLGGRSALDFLVKVRDMAFLDAVEHLRADRPAVARASPPAHAAPPASAPRPAFRLPRRCADDDAMRYLESRGISRSLLKGLVDAGDVYGTMRGGVACAVFVGRDRTGVPRYAALRSCEGGFKGEAPRSDKRFAFSLQSVRNNGVLHVFESAIDALSYATILEHEGKQTASLGMLSLGGVSVPHARNGAPKLPLALAQHLDDRPYIASLALHLDNDRRAGGPPARSRAQPLLAAWRRRWSLPRRVRT
;
A
#
# COMPACT_ATOMS: atom_id res chain seq x y z
N MET A 1 6.88 -21.98 -32.69
CA MET A 1 6.22 -20.77 -32.19
C MET A 1 6.55 -19.65 -33.17
N PRO A 2 5.58 -18.87 -33.68
CA PRO A 2 5.89 -17.73 -34.53
C PRO A 2 6.77 -16.74 -33.74
N TYR A 3 7.87 -16.38 -34.31
CA TYR A 3 8.85 -15.44 -33.74
C TYR A 3 8.36 -14.01 -34.00
N VAL A 4 8.25 -13.20 -32.97
CA VAL A 4 8.00 -11.75 -33.08
C VAL A 4 9.31 -11.03 -32.79
N ASP A 5 9.67 -10.10 -33.65
CA ASP A 5 10.88 -9.31 -33.50
C ASP A 5 10.88 -8.56 -32.13
N PRO A 6 11.95 -8.65 -31.35
CA PRO A 6 12.08 -7.93 -30.09
C PRO A 6 11.87 -6.43 -30.20
N GLU A 7 12.19 -5.79 -31.33
CA GLU A 7 11.96 -4.37 -31.55
C GLU A 7 10.47 -4.06 -31.63
N ILE A 8 9.69 -4.92 -32.29
CA ILE A 8 8.24 -4.81 -32.36
C ILE A 8 7.63 -4.92 -30.96
N ILE A 9 8.08 -5.89 -30.16
CA ILE A 9 7.61 -6.05 -28.77
C ILE A 9 7.95 -4.81 -27.95
N ALA A 10 9.13 -4.25 -28.11
CA ALA A 10 9.56 -3.05 -27.40
C ALA A 10 8.71 -1.82 -27.82
N GLU A 11 8.32 -1.75 -29.07
CA GLU A 11 7.48 -0.68 -29.60
C GLU A 11 6.06 -0.74 -29.03
N VAL A 12 5.38 -1.89 -29.08
CA VAL A 12 4.00 -2.03 -28.57
C VAL A 12 3.93 -1.90 -27.05
N LYS A 13 5.00 -2.23 -26.32
CA LYS A 13 5.11 -2.03 -24.87
C LYS A 13 5.22 -0.55 -24.46
N ARG A 14 5.50 0.36 -25.38
CA ARG A 14 5.52 1.82 -25.10
C ARG A 14 4.12 2.41 -25.01
N VAL A 15 3.12 1.73 -25.55
CA VAL A 15 1.72 2.19 -25.47
C VAL A 15 1.23 1.94 -24.03
N ASP A 16 1.02 3.01 -23.26
CA ASP A 16 0.43 2.88 -21.92
C ASP A 16 -1.08 2.67 -22.00
N LEU A 17 -1.66 2.07 -20.96
CA LEU A 17 -3.08 1.70 -20.94
C LEU A 17 -4.01 2.91 -20.99
N LEU A 18 -3.64 4.03 -20.36
CA LEU A 18 -4.49 5.23 -20.34
C LEU A 18 -4.65 5.78 -21.75
N THR A 19 -3.54 5.95 -22.46
CA THR A 19 -3.52 6.41 -23.86
C THR A 19 -4.33 5.47 -24.75
N TYR A 20 -4.12 4.14 -24.61
CA TYR A 20 -4.87 3.14 -25.37
C TYR A 20 -6.39 3.27 -25.15
N LEU A 21 -6.85 3.34 -23.89
CA LEU A 21 -8.28 3.45 -23.59
C LEU A 21 -8.86 4.80 -24.02
N GLN A 22 -8.11 5.90 -23.90
CA GLN A 22 -8.57 7.21 -24.35
C GLN A 22 -8.80 7.27 -25.87
N GLU A 23 -7.96 6.58 -26.63
CA GLU A 23 -8.01 6.58 -28.10
C GLU A 23 -9.02 5.57 -28.65
N ARG A 24 -9.17 4.40 -27.99
CA ARG A 24 -9.89 3.25 -28.52
C ARG A 24 -11.18 2.89 -27.79
N GLU A 25 -11.19 3.04 -26.50
CA GLU A 25 -12.29 2.65 -25.63
C GLU A 25 -12.60 3.78 -24.62
N PRO A 26 -12.85 5.03 -25.08
CA PRO A 26 -13.05 6.17 -24.19
C PRO A 26 -14.23 5.97 -23.24
N ASP A 27 -15.24 5.22 -23.66
CA ASP A 27 -16.42 4.90 -22.89
C ASP A 27 -16.15 3.93 -21.72
N GLU A 28 -15.07 3.16 -21.79
CA GLU A 28 -14.63 2.29 -20.70
C GLU A 28 -13.91 3.06 -19.58
N LEU A 29 -13.46 4.29 -19.86
CA LEU A 29 -12.61 5.02 -18.95
C LEU A 29 -13.43 5.88 -17.98
N VAL A 30 -13.31 5.60 -16.68
CA VAL A 30 -13.94 6.38 -15.61
C VAL A 30 -12.88 7.12 -14.81
N ARG A 31 -13.00 8.43 -14.71
CA ARG A 31 -12.10 9.26 -13.89
C ARG A 31 -12.53 9.22 -12.44
N ILE A 32 -11.62 8.78 -11.53
CA ILE A 32 -11.88 8.71 -10.08
C ILE A 32 -11.37 9.97 -9.37
N SER A 33 -10.18 10.42 -9.75
CA SER A 33 -9.54 11.62 -9.20
C SER A 33 -8.52 12.17 -10.21
N PRO A 34 -7.95 13.37 -9.99
CA PRO A 34 -6.92 13.88 -10.88
C PRO A 34 -5.78 12.88 -11.11
N GLY A 35 -5.59 12.45 -12.37
CA GLY A 35 -4.56 11.49 -12.77
C GLY A 35 -4.83 10.02 -12.39
N VAL A 36 -6.01 9.68 -11.85
CA VAL A 36 -6.40 8.32 -11.52
C VAL A 36 -7.69 7.94 -12.21
N TYR A 37 -7.68 6.82 -12.91
CA TYR A 37 -8.81 6.28 -13.66
C TYR A 37 -9.07 4.83 -13.30
N CYS A 38 -10.26 4.31 -13.65
CA CYS A 38 -10.57 2.88 -13.68
C CYS A 38 -11.32 2.56 -14.98
N THR A 39 -11.55 1.28 -15.25
CA THR A 39 -12.47 0.86 -16.29
C THR A 39 -13.88 0.72 -15.73
N LYS A 40 -14.93 0.92 -16.54
CA LYS A 40 -16.34 0.69 -16.14
C LYS A 40 -16.57 -0.75 -15.71
N GLU A 41 -16.00 -1.69 -16.47
CA GLU A 41 -16.14 -3.11 -16.23
C GLU A 41 -15.44 -3.57 -14.94
N HIS A 42 -14.34 -2.91 -14.58
CA HIS A 42 -13.51 -3.28 -13.42
C HIS A 42 -13.15 -2.05 -12.58
N ASP A 43 -14.02 -1.68 -11.66
CA ASP A 43 -13.84 -0.55 -10.74
C ASP A 43 -12.60 -0.69 -9.84
N SER A 44 -12.18 -1.90 -9.54
CA SER A 44 -10.95 -2.21 -8.78
C SER A 44 -9.65 -2.18 -9.62
N LEU A 45 -9.74 -2.03 -10.96
CA LEU A 45 -8.59 -1.82 -11.83
C LEU A 45 -8.28 -0.32 -11.87
N LYS A 46 -7.17 0.09 -11.27
CA LYS A 46 -6.74 1.48 -11.20
C LYS A 46 -5.60 1.76 -12.18
N ILE A 47 -5.72 2.88 -12.89
CA ILE A 47 -4.74 3.35 -13.88
C ILE A 47 -4.21 4.69 -13.39
N SER A 48 -2.89 4.81 -13.23
CA SER A 48 -2.22 6.05 -12.82
C SER A 48 -0.72 6.01 -13.15
N ASN A 49 -0.15 7.16 -13.48
CA ASN A 49 1.30 7.31 -13.72
C ASN A 49 1.88 6.28 -14.72
N GLY A 50 1.20 6.02 -15.82
CA GLY A 50 1.64 5.07 -16.84
C GLY A 50 1.67 3.61 -16.39
N LYS A 51 0.93 3.29 -15.33
CA LYS A 51 0.79 1.94 -14.78
C LYS A 51 -0.66 1.65 -14.48
N TRP A 52 -1.00 0.36 -14.48
CA TRP A 52 -2.32 -0.09 -14.04
C TRP A 52 -2.17 -1.28 -13.08
N PHE A 53 -3.14 -1.42 -12.17
CA PHE A 53 -3.19 -2.53 -11.23
C PHE A 53 -4.64 -2.89 -10.90
N TRP A 54 -4.98 -4.18 -11.06
CA TRP A 54 -6.29 -4.74 -10.76
C TRP A 54 -6.28 -5.38 -9.37
N TRP A 55 -6.74 -4.64 -8.39
CA TRP A 55 -6.62 -4.99 -6.97
C TRP A 55 -7.34 -6.28 -6.60
N SER A 56 -8.53 -6.55 -7.18
CA SER A 56 -9.30 -7.76 -6.86
C SER A 56 -8.66 -9.04 -7.40
N ARG A 57 -7.83 -8.95 -8.45
CA ARG A 57 -7.15 -10.11 -9.05
C ARG A 57 -5.63 -10.12 -8.84
N GLY A 58 -5.07 -9.07 -8.27
CA GLY A 58 -3.62 -8.97 -8.04
C GLY A 58 -2.80 -8.91 -9.33
N LEU A 59 -3.38 -8.44 -10.43
CA LEU A 59 -2.76 -8.33 -11.74
C LEU A 59 -2.36 -6.88 -12.03
N GLY A 60 -1.28 -6.68 -12.75
CA GLY A 60 -0.85 -5.33 -13.14
C GLY A 60 0.13 -5.30 -14.31
N GLY A 61 0.34 -4.08 -14.83
CA GLY A 61 1.23 -3.87 -15.95
C GLY A 61 1.58 -2.40 -16.15
N ARG A 62 2.42 -2.16 -17.18
CA ARG A 62 2.85 -0.81 -17.59
C ARG A 62 2.44 -0.46 -19.01
N SER A 63 1.84 -1.40 -19.73
CA SER A 63 1.50 -1.22 -21.15
C SER A 63 0.08 -1.69 -21.42
N ALA A 64 -0.49 -1.23 -22.53
CA ALA A 64 -1.73 -1.75 -23.11
C ALA A 64 -1.59 -3.24 -23.46
N LEU A 65 -0.40 -3.68 -23.93
CA LEU A 65 -0.12 -5.08 -24.21
C LEU A 65 -0.31 -5.96 -22.97
N ASP A 66 0.19 -5.53 -21.81
CA ASP A 66 -0.03 -6.25 -20.55
C ASP A 66 -1.51 -6.37 -20.20
N PHE A 67 -2.31 -5.34 -20.47
CA PHE A 67 -3.75 -5.32 -20.23
C PHE A 67 -4.50 -6.27 -21.17
N LEU A 68 -4.25 -6.20 -22.46
CA LEU A 68 -4.90 -7.06 -23.46
C LEU A 68 -4.64 -8.55 -23.16
N VAL A 69 -3.41 -8.90 -22.83
CA VAL A 69 -3.03 -10.29 -22.53
C VAL A 69 -3.56 -10.77 -21.16
N LYS A 70 -3.46 -9.94 -20.10
CA LYS A 70 -3.75 -10.37 -18.72
C LYS A 70 -5.19 -10.15 -18.27
N VAL A 71 -5.90 -9.19 -18.88
CA VAL A 71 -7.25 -8.79 -18.48
C VAL A 71 -8.28 -9.21 -19.52
N ARG A 72 -7.96 -8.99 -20.80
CA ARG A 72 -8.84 -9.37 -21.93
C ARG A 72 -8.58 -10.80 -22.42
N ASP A 73 -7.61 -11.53 -21.81
CA ASP A 73 -7.22 -12.91 -22.17
C ASP A 73 -6.90 -13.09 -23.67
N MET A 74 -6.44 -12.01 -24.30
CA MET A 74 -6.04 -12.03 -25.72
C MET A 74 -4.72 -12.77 -25.89
N ALA A 75 -4.62 -13.62 -26.92
CA ALA A 75 -3.34 -14.27 -27.22
C ALA A 75 -2.25 -13.22 -27.49
N PHE A 76 -1.04 -13.48 -27.05
CA PHE A 76 0.07 -12.50 -27.12
C PHE A 76 0.30 -11.95 -28.55
N LEU A 77 0.22 -12.82 -29.55
CA LEU A 77 0.42 -12.41 -30.95
C LEU A 77 -0.71 -11.52 -31.43
N ASP A 78 -1.95 -11.90 -31.13
CA ASP A 78 -3.14 -11.12 -31.49
C ASP A 78 -3.13 -9.75 -30.83
N ALA A 79 -2.68 -9.67 -29.57
CA ALA A 79 -2.54 -8.40 -28.86
C ALA A 79 -1.44 -7.51 -29.47
N VAL A 80 -0.34 -8.09 -29.93
CA VAL A 80 0.71 -7.37 -30.65
C VAL A 80 0.19 -6.85 -31.99
N GLU A 81 -0.50 -7.68 -32.76
CA GLU A 81 -1.11 -7.29 -34.05
C GLU A 81 -2.20 -6.22 -33.84
N HIS A 82 -3.06 -6.38 -32.85
CA HIS A 82 -4.10 -5.42 -32.51
C HIS A 82 -3.53 -4.04 -32.19
N LEU A 83 -2.42 -3.95 -31.47
CA LEU A 83 -1.77 -2.68 -31.15
C LEU A 83 -1.01 -2.08 -32.33
N ARG A 84 -0.67 -2.87 -33.34
CA ARG A 84 0.01 -2.43 -34.58
C ARG A 84 -0.95 -2.02 -35.69
N ALA A 85 -2.06 -2.76 -35.85
CA ALA A 85 -2.96 -2.65 -37.01
C ALA A 85 -3.52 -1.25 -37.25
N ASP A 86 -3.54 -0.40 -36.23
CA ASP A 86 -4.21 0.89 -36.27
C ASP A 86 -3.28 2.11 -36.11
N ARG A 87 -1.97 1.92 -36.29
CA ARG A 87 -1.08 3.08 -36.40
C ARG A 87 -1.05 3.58 -37.84
N PRO A 88 -1.61 4.78 -38.14
CA PRO A 88 -1.36 5.42 -39.44
C PRO A 88 0.16 5.58 -39.54
N ALA A 89 0.68 5.31 -40.72
CA ALA A 89 2.09 5.46 -41.09
C ALA A 89 2.51 6.95 -41.08
N VAL A 90 2.33 7.64 -39.98
CA VAL A 90 2.71 9.03 -39.78
C VAL A 90 3.72 9.12 -38.64
N ALA A 91 4.87 9.61 -39.07
CA ALA A 91 5.99 10.11 -38.29
C ALA A 91 6.94 9.06 -37.70
N ARG A 92 7.92 8.72 -38.52
CA ARG A 92 9.33 8.69 -38.11
C ARG A 92 9.75 10.09 -37.58
N ALA A 93 9.09 10.59 -36.56
CA ALA A 93 9.68 11.59 -35.69
C ALA A 93 10.36 10.79 -34.59
N SER A 94 11.68 10.72 -34.61
CA SER A 94 12.47 10.36 -33.47
C SER A 94 11.87 11.05 -32.24
N PRO A 95 11.55 10.35 -31.16
CA PRO A 95 11.16 11.03 -29.95
C PRO A 95 12.30 12.03 -29.68
N PRO A 96 12.01 13.29 -29.33
CA PRO A 96 13.05 14.19 -28.87
C PRO A 96 13.81 13.41 -27.83
N ALA A 97 15.15 13.29 -28.04
CA ALA A 97 16.03 12.71 -27.05
C ALA A 97 15.53 13.23 -25.72
N HIS A 98 15.19 12.32 -24.76
CA HIS A 98 14.81 12.74 -23.43
C HIS A 98 15.87 13.71 -22.99
N ALA A 99 15.59 15.00 -23.15
CA ALA A 99 16.31 16.03 -22.44
C ALA A 99 16.29 15.53 -20.99
N ALA A 100 17.46 15.30 -20.42
CA ALA A 100 17.60 14.94 -19.02
C ALA A 100 16.60 15.82 -18.26
N PRO A 101 15.68 15.24 -17.47
CA PRO A 101 14.63 16.03 -16.86
C PRO A 101 15.33 17.21 -16.21
N PRO A 102 14.88 18.46 -16.44
CA PRO A 102 15.54 19.64 -15.85
C PRO A 102 15.71 19.34 -14.40
N ALA A 103 16.90 19.56 -13.85
CA ALA A 103 17.30 19.22 -12.50
C ALA A 103 16.10 19.50 -11.59
N SER A 104 15.45 18.41 -11.15
CA SER A 104 14.09 18.44 -10.60
C SER A 104 14.07 19.47 -9.49
N ALA A 105 13.20 20.47 -9.60
CA ALA A 105 12.89 21.36 -8.47
C ALA A 105 12.79 20.49 -7.21
N PRO A 106 13.39 20.90 -6.08
CA PRO A 106 13.49 20.08 -4.88
C PRO A 106 12.10 19.53 -4.57
N ARG A 107 11.96 18.20 -4.60
CA ARG A 107 10.66 17.54 -4.43
C ARG A 107 10.09 18.00 -3.09
N PRO A 108 8.89 18.59 -3.06
CA PRO A 108 8.36 19.11 -1.80
C PRO A 108 8.42 18.01 -0.72
N ALA A 109 8.89 18.39 0.48
CA ALA A 109 9.00 17.48 1.61
C ALA A 109 7.64 16.89 2.02
N PHE A 110 7.64 15.75 2.73
CA PHE A 110 6.45 15.22 3.37
C PHE A 110 5.84 16.26 4.31
N ARG A 111 4.53 16.41 4.25
CA ARG A 111 3.75 17.26 5.16
C ARG A 111 2.56 16.48 5.69
N LEU A 112 2.32 16.59 6.99
CA LEU A 112 1.12 16.03 7.60
C LEU A 112 -0.13 16.69 7.01
N PRO A 113 -1.23 15.92 6.82
CA PRO A 113 -2.55 16.46 6.53
C PRO A 113 -2.96 17.51 7.58
N ARG A 114 -3.66 18.55 7.13
CA ARG A 114 -4.14 19.60 8.05
C ARG A 114 -5.08 18.98 9.08
N ARG A 115 -4.81 19.20 10.36
CA ARG A 115 -5.66 18.76 11.45
C ARG A 115 -6.98 19.55 11.47
N CYS A 116 -8.09 18.84 11.39
CA CYS A 116 -9.46 19.33 11.54
C CYS A 116 -10.38 18.10 11.64
N ALA A 117 -11.59 18.24 12.14
CA ALA A 117 -12.55 17.13 12.30
C ALA A 117 -12.11 16.02 13.28
N ASP A 118 -11.44 16.36 14.37
CA ASP A 118 -11.01 15.38 15.38
C ASP A 118 -12.21 14.64 15.98
N ASP A 119 -13.33 15.31 16.20
CA ASP A 119 -14.56 14.70 16.77
C ASP A 119 -15.12 13.60 15.85
N ASP A 120 -15.06 13.80 14.53
CA ASP A 120 -15.51 12.79 13.56
C ASP A 120 -14.58 11.57 13.57
N ALA A 121 -13.27 11.81 13.61
CA ALA A 121 -12.29 10.76 13.72
C ALA A 121 -12.42 9.97 15.02
N MET A 122 -12.60 10.66 16.16
CA MET A 122 -12.81 10.04 17.47
C MET A 122 -14.07 9.18 17.45
N ARG A 123 -15.20 9.73 17.02
CA ARG A 123 -16.48 9.02 16.94
C ARG A 123 -16.39 7.78 16.04
N TYR A 124 -15.74 7.90 14.90
CA TYR A 124 -15.50 6.77 14.01
C TYR A 124 -14.66 5.68 14.69
N LEU A 125 -13.57 6.03 15.35
CA LEU A 125 -12.70 5.05 15.99
C LEU A 125 -13.36 4.41 17.22
N GLU A 126 -14.14 5.16 18.00
CA GLU A 126 -14.99 4.63 19.07
C GLU A 126 -16.02 3.64 18.53
N SER A 127 -16.66 3.93 17.39
CA SER A 127 -17.61 3.00 16.74
C SER A 127 -16.93 1.70 16.26
N ARG A 128 -15.60 1.73 16.08
CA ARG A 128 -14.78 0.55 15.81
C ARG A 128 -14.36 -0.22 17.06
N GLY A 129 -14.86 0.19 18.23
CA GLY A 129 -14.59 -0.45 19.52
C GLY A 129 -13.27 -0.02 20.15
N ILE A 130 -12.63 1.06 19.71
CA ILE A 130 -11.38 1.56 20.30
C ILE A 130 -11.71 2.41 21.53
N SER A 131 -11.01 2.20 22.64
CA SER A 131 -11.29 2.88 23.89
C SER A 131 -11.04 4.39 23.81
N ARG A 132 -11.95 5.16 24.39
CA ARG A 132 -11.87 6.64 24.37
C ARG A 132 -10.65 7.16 25.12
N SER A 133 -10.24 6.46 26.21
CA SER A 133 -9.05 6.83 26.98
C SER A 133 -7.78 6.72 26.15
N LEU A 134 -7.63 5.61 25.41
CA LEU A 134 -6.50 5.39 24.50
C LEU A 134 -6.49 6.44 23.39
N LEU A 135 -7.65 6.69 22.77
CA LEU A 135 -7.77 7.67 21.68
C LEU A 135 -7.42 9.07 22.14
N LYS A 136 -7.90 9.50 23.32
CA LYS A 136 -7.60 10.82 23.87
C LYS A 136 -6.10 11.03 24.01
N GLY A 137 -5.37 10.08 24.58
CA GLY A 137 -3.91 10.16 24.69
C GLY A 137 -3.20 10.29 23.36
N LEU A 138 -3.67 9.57 22.34
CA LEU A 138 -3.09 9.62 20.99
C LEU A 138 -3.42 10.92 20.24
N VAL A 139 -4.60 11.47 20.45
CA VAL A 139 -5.03 12.77 19.89
C VAL A 139 -4.26 13.92 20.53
N ASP A 140 -4.06 13.87 21.84
CA ASP A 140 -3.26 14.85 22.59
C ASP A 140 -1.79 14.82 22.15
N ALA A 141 -1.24 13.62 21.89
CA ALA A 141 0.12 13.43 21.36
C ALA A 141 0.25 13.79 19.88
N GLY A 142 -0.87 13.96 19.16
CA GLY A 142 -0.87 14.22 17.72
C GLY A 142 -0.47 13.00 16.88
N ASP A 143 -0.62 11.78 17.41
CA ASP A 143 -0.35 10.53 16.73
C ASP A 143 -1.59 10.00 15.99
N VAL A 144 -2.78 10.41 16.46
CA VAL A 144 -4.07 10.20 15.80
C VAL A 144 -4.84 11.52 15.79
N TYR A 145 -5.48 11.87 14.69
CA TYR A 145 -6.31 13.08 14.58
C TYR A 145 -7.23 13.02 13.37
N GLY A 146 -8.15 13.98 13.25
CA GLY A 146 -9.05 14.11 12.12
C GLY A 146 -8.56 15.08 11.05
N THR A 147 -8.89 14.80 9.79
CA THR A 147 -8.69 15.67 8.64
C THR A 147 -9.86 15.59 7.66
N MET A 148 -9.96 16.56 6.77
CA MET A 148 -10.91 16.52 5.66
C MET A 148 -10.19 16.21 4.35
N ARG A 149 -10.73 15.28 3.56
CA ARG A 149 -10.24 14.97 2.23
C ARG A 149 -11.40 14.88 1.23
N GLY A 150 -11.42 15.81 0.28
CA GLY A 150 -12.51 15.85 -0.72
C GLY A 150 -13.91 15.98 -0.08
N GLY A 151 -14.04 16.72 1.01
CA GLY A 151 -15.30 16.89 1.74
C GLY A 151 -15.65 15.76 2.71
N VAL A 152 -14.83 14.71 2.81
CA VAL A 152 -15.07 13.56 3.70
C VAL A 152 -14.10 13.58 4.88
N ALA A 153 -14.63 13.37 6.09
CA ALA A 153 -13.82 13.25 7.30
C ALA A 153 -12.98 11.95 7.27
N CYS A 154 -11.72 12.07 7.66
CA CYS A 154 -10.76 10.96 7.70
C CYS A 154 -10.01 10.95 9.02
N ALA A 155 -9.85 9.77 9.63
CA ALA A 155 -8.89 9.55 10.69
C ALA A 155 -7.48 9.44 10.10
N VAL A 156 -6.53 10.12 10.72
CA VAL A 156 -5.10 10.12 10.37
C VAL A 156 -4.32 9.38 11.44
N PHE A 157 -3.41 8.50 11.04
CA PHE A 157 -2.49 7.78 11.92
C PHE A 157 -1.07 8.16 11.52
N VAL A 158 -0.38 8.85 12.41
CA VAL A 158 0.96 9.42 12.16
C VAL A 158 2.05 8.40 12.46
N GLY A 159 2.96 8.25 11.52
CA GLY A 159 4.19 7.50 11.73
C GLY A 159 5.38 8.42 11.84
N ARG A 160 6.22 8.19 12.85
CA ARG A 160 7.38 9.03 13.18
C ARG A 160 8.67 8.23 13.07
N ASP A 161 9.76 8.92 12.76
CA ASP A 161 11.10 8.35 12.87
C ASP A 161 11.56 8.27 14.34
N ARG A 162 12.74 7.70 14.58
CA ARG A 162 13.30 7.55 15.93
C ARG A 162 13.55 8.87 16.67
N THR A 163 13.58 9.99 15.96
CA THR A 163 13.75 11.33 16.55
C THR A 163 12.41 12.02 16.82
N GLY A 164 11.28 11.34 16.55
CA GLY A 164 9.93 11.86 16.74
C GLY A 164 9.41 12.69 15.55
N VAL A 165 10.18 12.86 14.49
CA VAL A 165 9.77 13.63 13.32
C VAL A 165 8.77 12.84 12.48
N PRO A 166 7.59 13.42 12.15
CA PRO A 166 6.60 12.77 11.29
C PRO A 166 7.16 12.50 9.88
N ARG A 167 7.02 11.26 9.40
CA ARG A 167 7.46 10.81 8.08
C ARG A 167 6.37 10.11 7.29
N TYR A 168 5.29 9.74 7.96
CA TYR A 168 4.22 8.94 7.37
C TYR A 168 2.87 9.35 7.96
N ALA A 169 1.82 9.24 7.17
CA ALA A 169 0.45 9.35 7.65
C ALA A 169 -0.47 8.41 6.85
N ALA A 170 -1.10 7.46 7.54
CA ALA A 170 -2.19 6.69 6.97
C ALA A 170 -3.52 7.45 7.17
N LEU A 171 -4.43 7.34 6.21
CA LEU A 171 -5.75 7.93 6.24
C LEU A 171 -6.83 6.86 6.09
N ARG A 172 -7.87 6.97 6.91
CA ARG A 172 -9.07 6.14 6.83
C ARG A 172 -10.30 7.02 6.84
N SER A 173 -11.15 6.93 5.80
CA SER A 173 -12.45 7.61 5.78
C SER A 173 -13.31 7.17 6.95
N CYS A 174 -13.94 8.14 7.62
CA CYS A 174 -14.89 7.89 8.70
C CYS A 174 -16.24 7.36 8.20
N GLU A 175 -16.58 7.62 6.94
CA GLU A 175 -17.80 7.17 6.29
C GLU A 175 -17.63 5.88 5.49
N GLY A 176 -16.41 5.31 5.47
CA GLY A 176 -16.06 4.12 4.68
C GLY A 176 -15.54 4.45 3.27
N GLY A 177 -15.18 3.41 2.51
CA GLY A 177 -14.75 3.51 1.11
C GLY A 177 -13.28 3.85 0.90
N PHE A 178 -12.70 4.87 1.54
CA PHE A 178 -11.31 5.26 1.32
C PHE A 178 -10.37 4.78 2.42
N LYS A 179 -9.27 4.18 1.98
CA LYS A 179 -8.06 3.93 2.79
C LYS A 179 -6.83 4.26 1.94
N GLY A 180 -5.86 4.95 2.52
CA GLY A 180 -4.65 5.33 1.76
C GLY A 180 -3.63 6.02 2.65
N GLU A 181 -2.69 6.68 2.01
CA GLU A 181 -1.59 7.38 2.66
C GLU A 181 -1.55 8.82 2.19
N ALA A 182 -1.05 9.71 3.04
CA ALA A 182 -0.77 11.08 2.64
C ALA A 182 0.32 11.09 1.54
N PRO A 183 0.28 12.06 0.61
CA PRO A 183 1.31 12.18 -0.41
C PRO A 183 2.71 12.24 0.22
N ARG A 184 3.67 11.49 -0.36
CA ARG A 184 5.07 11.43 0.07
C ARG A 184 5.31 10.82 1.45
N SER A 185 4.34 10.08 1.99
CA SER A 185 4.53 9.23 3.16
C SER A 185 5.66 8.24 2.91
N ASP A 186 6.56 8.09 3.87
CA ASP A 186 7.61 7.09 3.84
C ASP A 186 7.16 5.86 4.62
N LYS A 187 6.85 4.77 3.92
CA LYS A 187 6.37 3.52 4.51
C LYS A 187 7.32 2.87 5.52
N ARG A 188 8.58 3.26 5.55
CA ARG A 188 9.52 2.81 6.57
C ARG A 188 9.08 3.20 7.99
N PHE A 189 8.36 4.30 8.10
CA PHE A 189 7.93 4.88 9.37
C PHE A 189 6.42 4.79 9.58
N ALA A 190 5.83 3.63 9.29
CA ALA A 190 4.40 3.42 9.51
C ALA A 190 4.00 3.62 10.98
N PHE A 191 2.71 3.82 11.24
CA PHE A 191 2.17 4.06 12.58
C PHE A 191 2.62 2.98 13.57
N SER A 192 3.08 3.41 14.74
CA SER A 192 3.51 2.50 15.80
C SER A 192 3.22 3.09 17.19
N LEU A 193 2.87 2.23 18.12
CA LEU A 193 2.83 2.55 19.55
C LEU A 193 4.15 2.12 20.17
N GLN A 194 4.83 3.08 20.80
CA GLN A 194 6.14 2.84 21.41
C GLN A 194 5.96 2.18 22.77
N SER A 195 6.75 1.15 23.05
CA SER A 195 6.85 0.58 24.39
C SER A 195 7.66 1.51 25.31
N VAL A 196 7.11 1.85 26.44
CA VAL A 196 7.84 2.56 27.51
C VAL A 196 8.87 1.62 28.18
N ARG A 197 8.61 0.30 28.15
CA ARG A 197 9.49 -0.74 28.69
C ARG A 197 9.94 -1.67 27.56
N ASN A 198 11.23 -1.77 27.35
CA ASN A 198 11.82 -2.65 26.32
C ASN A 198 11.71 -4.12 26.74
N ASN A 199 10.58 -4.77 26.50
CA ASN A 199 10.38 -6.20 26.79
C ASN A 199 10.90 -7.13 25.69
N GLY A 200 11.50 -6.58 24.63
CA GLY A 200 12.05 -7.34 23.50
C GLY A 200 11.01 -7.98 22.56
N VAL A 201 9.71 -7.69 22.74
CA VAL A 201 8.62 -8.21 21.91
C VAL A 201 7.99 -7.09 21.10
N LEU A 202 7.82 -7.29 19.79
CA LEU A 202 7.07 -6.41 18.91
C LEU A 202 5.81 -7.11 18.40
N HIS A 203 4.66 -6.49 18.62
CA HIS A 203 3.37 -6.90 18.07
C HIS A 203 3.17 -6.23 16.71
N VAL A 204 2.92 -7.02 15.66
CA VAL A 204 2.83 -6.54 14.26
C VAL A 204 1.42 -6.77 13.72
N PHE A 205 0.82 -5.71 13.18
CA PHE A 205 -0.56 -5.66 12.69
C PHE A 205 -0.63 -5.23 11.22
N GLU A 206 -1.70 -5.56 10.52
CA GLU A 206 -1.91 -5.09 9.15
C GLU A 206 -2.21 -3.59 9.11
N SER A 207 -3.04 -3.08 10.01
CA SER A 207 -3.43 -1.68 10.06
C SER A 207 -3.26 -1.05 11.44
N ALA A 208 -3.31 0.28 11.51
CA ALA A 208 -3.30 1.02 12.76
C ALA A 208 -4.54 0.72 13.61
N ILE A 209 -5.71 0.55 12.97
CA ILE A 209 -6.96 0.24 13.68
C ILE A 209 -6.84 -1.11 14.39
N ASP A 210 -6.25 -2.14 13.76
CA ASP A 210 -6.06 -3.45 14.37
C ASP A 210 -5.15 -3.38 15.60
N ALA A 211 -4.07 -2.58 15.51
CA ALA A 211 -3.19 -2.33 16.65
C ALA A 211 -3.92 -1.64 17.82
N LEU A 212 -4.75 -0.62 17.52
CA LEU A 212 -5.52 0.09 18.53
C LEU A 212 -6.65 -0.78 19.14
N SER A 213 -7.30 -1.61 18.32
CA SER A 213 -8.29 -2.58 18.81
C SER A 213 -7.66 -3.58 19.75
N TYR A 214 -6.47 -4.11 19.42
CA TYR A 214 -5.74 -5.00 20.30
C TYR A 214 -5.31 -4.32 21.61
N ALA A 215 -4.82 -3.08 21.54
CA ALA A 215 -4.51 -2.31 22.73
C ALA A 215 -5.74 -2.13 23.63
N THR A 216 -6.91 -1.84 23.06
CA THR A 216 -8.18 -1.71 23.78
C THR A 216 -8.58 -3.01 24.46
N ILE A 217 -8.47 -4.16 23.78
CA ILE A 217 -8.75 -5.48 24.38
C ILE A 217 -7.87 -5.71 25.61
N LEU A 218 -6.58 -5.40 25.50
CA LEU A 218 -5.64 -5.56 26.60
C LEU A 218 -5.96 -4.63 27.79
N GLU A 219 -6.39 -3.38 27.52
CA GLU A 219 -6.87 -2.46 28.56
C GLU A 219 -8.07 -3.04 29.32
N HIS A 220 -9.05 -3.59 28.57
CA HIS A 220 -10.20 -4.27 29.17
C HIS A 220 -9.84 -5.50 30.02
N GLU A 221 -8.76 -6.20 29.66
CA GLU A 221 -8.21 -7.31 30.42
C GLU A 221 -7.33 -6.85 31.60
N GLY A 222 -7.24 -5.55 31.87
CA GLY A 222 -6.42 -4.98 32.94
C GLY A 222 -4.90 -5.08 32.68
N LYS A 223 -4.49 -5.36 31.45
CA LYS A 223 -3.07 -5.44 31.07
C LYS A 223 -2.50 -4.07 30.73
N GLN A 224 -1.25 -3.83 31.12
CA GLN A 224 -0.57 -2.58 30.82
C GLN A 224 -0.12 -2.54 29.37
N THR A 225 -0.81 -1.77 28.53
CA THR A 225 -0.49 -1.59 27.09
C THR A 225 0.77 -0.78 26.87
N ALA A 226 1.12 0.13 27.79
CA ALA A 226 2.33 0.95 27.73
C ALA A 226 3.65 0.15 27.69
N SER A 227 3.62 -1.14 28.07
CA SER A 227 4.79 -2.04 27.99
C SER A 227 4.93 -2.75 26.65
N LEU A 228 4.00 -2.57 25.70
CA LEU A 228 3.96 -3.32 24.45
C LEU A 228 4.31 -2.41 23.27
N GLY A 229 5.33 -2.81 22.51
CA GLY A 229 5.61 -2.22 21.21
C GLY A 229 4.63 -2.77 20.16
N MET A 230 3.94 -1.89 19.43
CA MET A 230 3.01 -2.26 18.35
C MET A 230 3.36 -1.53 17.08
N LEU A 231 3.36 -2.24 15.96
CA LEU A 231 3.66 -1.70 14.63
C LEU A 231 2.56 -2.07 13.65
N SER A 232 2.03 -1.08 12.96
CA SER A 232 1.20 -1.26 11.77
C SER A 232 2.09 -1.38 10.52
N LEU A 233 1.76 -2.30 9.62
CA LEU A 233 2.46 -2.44 8.33
C LEU A 233 1.92 -1.50 7.24
N GLY A 234 0.80 -0.82 7.51
CA GLY A 234 0.13 0.02 6.50
C GLY A 234 -0.43 -0.78 5.32
N GLY A 235 -0.81 -2.03 5.58
CA GLY A 235 -1.22 -3.03 4.60
C GLY A 235 -0.09 -3.99 4.22
N VAL A 236 -0.42 -5.26 4.07
CA VAL A 236 0.52 -6.32 3.68
C VAL A 236 0.29 -6.66 2.21
N SER A 237 1.20 -6.23 1.34
CA SER A 237 1.33 -6.80 0.00
C SER A 237 2.16 -8.09 0.12
N VAL A 238 1.54 -9.25 -0.08
CA VAL A 238 2.29 -10.49 -0.23
C VAL A 238 2.94 -10.47 -1.61
N PRO A 239 4.27 -10.40 -1.72
CA PRO A 239 4.92 -10.51 -3.02
C PRO A 239 4.57 -11.87 -3.61
N HIS A 240 4.00 -11.91 -4.83
CA HIS A 240 3.77 -13.16 -5.53
C HIS A 240 5.12 -13.86 -5.76
N ALA A 241 5.17 -15.17 -5.55
CA ALA A 241 6.38 -16.00 -5.61
C ALA A 241 7.16 -15.92 -6.94
N ARG A 242 6.63 -15.25 -7.96
CA ARG A 242 7.29 -15.03 -9.26
C ARG A 242 8.42 -14.00 -9.22
N ASN A 243 8.52 -13.15 -8.20
CA ASN A 243 9.44 -12.01 -8.18
C ASN A 243 10.53 -12.08 -7.12
N GLY A 244 11.01 -13.26 -6.80
CA GLY A 244 12.15 -13.42 -5.90
C GLY A 244 11.80 -13.79 -4.46
N ALA A 245 12.83 -13.89 -3.61
CA ALA A 245 12.68 -14.25 -2.20
C ALA A 245 11.79 -13.23 -1.44
N PRO A 246 10.89 -13.69 -0.54
CA PRO A 246 10.06 -12.78 0.25
C PRO A 246 10.94 -11.83 1.06
N LYS A 247 10.61 -10.52 0.98
CA LYS A 247 11.31 -9.45 1.70
C LYS A 247 10.45 -9.01 2.89
N LEU A 248 11.11 -8.56 3.96
CA LEU A 248 10.41 -7.92 5.06
C LEU A 248 9.71 -6.64 4.55
N PRO A 249 8.49 -6.35 5.04
CA PRO A 249 7.87 -5.05 4.83
C PRO A 249 8.79 -3.92 5.27
N LEU A 250 8.80 -2.81 4.53
CA LEU A 250 9.71 -1.69 4.79
C LEU A 250 9.59 -1.17 6.23
N ALA A 251 8.36 -1.05 6.73
CA ALA A 251 8.09 -0.61 8.10
C ALA A 251 8.71 -1.55 9.14
N LEU A 252 8.55 -2.87 8.96
CA LEU A 252 9.11 -3.84 9.89
C LEU A 252 10.63 -3.84 9.83
N ALA A 253 11.20 -3.80 8.62
CA ALA A 253 12.66 -3.77 8.45
C ALA A 253 13.29 -2.56 9.16
N GLN A 254 12.75 -1.36 8.91
CA GLN A 254 13.23 -0.13 9.53
C GLN A 254 13.03 -0.13 11.05
N HIS A 255 11.86 -0.58 11.52
CA HIS A 255 11.55 -0.61 12.96
C HIS A 255 12.53 -1.49 13.73
N LEU A 256 12.95 -2.61 13.14
CA LEU A 256 13.92 -3.54 13.73
C LEU A 256 15.36 -3.00 13.65
N ASP A 257 15.71 -2.28 12.58
CA ASP A 257 17.01 -1.63 12.47
C ASP A 257 17.16 -0.51 13.52
N ASP A 258 16.09 0.24 13.76
CA ASP A 258 16.06 1.29 14.79
C ASP A 258 16.05 0.73 16.22
N ARG A 259 15.63 -0.54 16.42
CA ARG A 259 15.42 -1.18 17.73
C ARG A 259 16.01 -2.59 17.79
N PRO A 260 17.35 -2.71 17.81
CA PRO A 260 18.04 -4.02 17.77
C PRO A 260 17.76 -4.91 18.99
N TYR A 261 17.23 -4.34 20.08
CA TYR A 261 16.84 -5.09 21.27
C TYR A 261 15.57 -5.95 21.07
N ILE A 262 14.80 -5.75 19.98
CA ILE A 262 13.63 -6.57 19.68
C ILE A 262 14.09 -7.99 19.32
N ALA A 263 13.75 -8.94 20.18
CA ALA A 263 14.13 -10.34 20.05
C ALA A 263 13.01 -11.26 19.56
N SER A 264 11.75 -10.80 19.68
CA SER A 264 10.56 -11.61 19.34
C SER A 264 9.54 -10.80 18.59
N LEU A 265 8.81 -11.46 17.68
CA LEU A 265 7.65 -10.90 16.97
C LEU A 265 6.40 -11.68 17.35
N ALA A 266 5.31 -10.96 17.62
CA ALA A 266 3.96 -11.48 17.68
C ALA A 266 3.19 -10.95 16.47
N LEU A 267 2.79 -11.83 15.54
CA LEU A 267 2.13 -11.46 14.30
C LEU A 267 0.61 -11.58 14.47
N HIS A 268 -0.09 -10.46 14.30
CA HIS A 268 -1.55 -10.34 14.33
C HIS A 268 -2.02 -9.95 12.92
N LEU A 269 -1.98 -10.91 12.00
CA LEU A 269 -2.31 -10.70 10.59
C LEU A 269 -3.60 -11.46 10.25
N ASP A 270 -4.42 -10.88 9.38
CA ASP A 270 -5.65 -11.48 8.93
C ASP A 270 -5.39 -12.84 8.26
N ASN A 271 -6.14 -13.85 8.69
CA ASN A 271 -6.13 -15.17 8.09
C ASN A 271 -7.39 -15.35 7.22
N ASP A 272 -7.58 -14.44 6.24
CA ASP A 272 -8.73 -14.44 5.35
C ASP A 272 -8.80 -15.74 4.55
N ARG A 273 -9.76 -16.61 4.87
CA ARG A 273 -10.20 -17.69 4.00
C ARG A 273 -11.13 -17.08 2.96
N ARG A 274 -10.71 -17.00 1.71
CA ARG A 274 -11.64 -16.73 0.62
C ARG A 274 -12.64 -17.90 0.56
N ALA A 275 -13.93 -17.60 0.68
CA ALA A 275 -14.98 -18.60 0.56
C ALA A 275 -14.80 -19.36 -0.76
N GLY A 276 -14.63 -20.72 -0.69
CA GLY A 276 -14.54 -21.60 -1.86
C GLY A 276 -13.16 -21.75 -2.52
N GLY A 277 -12.10 -21.12 -2.00
CA GLY A 277 -10.72 -21.28 -2.53
C GLY A 277 -9.87 -22.26 -1.71
N PRO A 278 -8.71 -22.73 -2.26
CA PRO A 278 -7.73 -23.45 -1.47
C PRO A 278 -7.32 -22.61 -0.25
N PRO A 279 -6.91 -23.22 0.87
CA PRO A 279 -6.54 -22.51 2.08
C PRO A 279 -5.52 -21.41 1.73
N ALA A 280 -5.89 -20.16 1.99
CA ALA A 280 -4.98 -19.04 1.79
C ALA A 280 -3.73 -19.33 2.63
N ARG A 281 -2.58 -19.42 1.97
CA ARG A 281 -1.30 -19.49 2.72
C ARG A 281 -1.27 -18.29 3.64
N SER A 282 -1.19 -18.55 4.95
CA SER A 282 -1.16 -17.50 5.97
C SER A 282 -0.22 -16.37 5.52
N ARG A 283 -0.67 -15.13 5.52
CA ARG A 283 0.15 -13.94 5.20
C ARG A 283 1.38 -13.86 6.12
N ALA A 284 1.31 -14.53 7.27
CA ALA A 284 2.42 -14.68 8.20
C ALA A 284 3.59 -15.51 7.64
N GLN A 285 3.35 -16.54 6.81
CA GLN A 285 4.42 -17.43 6.32
C GLN A 285 5.53 -16.73 5.52
N PRO A 286 5.24 -15.84 4.55
CA PRO A 286 6.28 -15.11 3.85
C PRO A 286 7.08 -14.18 4.76
N LEU A 287 6.42 -13.55 5.74
CA LEU A 287 7.08 -12.70 6.73
C LEU A 287 8.01 -13.49 7.63
N LEU A 288 7.57 -14.68 8.09
CA LEU A 288 8.38 -15.61 8.87
C LEU A 288 9.61 -16.08 8.11
N ALA A 289 9.45 -16.41 6.83
CA ALA A 289 10.55 -16.84 5.98
C ALA A 289 11.56 -15.71 5.72
N ALA A 290 11.10 -14.47 5.54
CA ALA A 290 11.95 -13.30 5.39
C ALA A 290 12.67 -12.95 6.70
N TRP A 291 11.97 -13.04 7.83
CA TRP A 291 12.51 -12.85 9.17
C TRP A 291 13.66 -13.82 9.47
N ARG A 292 13.43 -15.13 9.30
CA ARG A 292 14.44 -16.18 9.55
C ARG A 292 15.70 -16.01 8.71
N ARG A 293 15.59 -15.46 7.49
CA ARG A 293 16.75 -15.19 6.62
C ARG A 293 17.58 -14.00 7.05
N ARG A 294 16.94 -12.94 7.56
CA ARG A 294 17.66 -11.72 7.96
C ARG A 294 18.45 -11.89 9.27
N TRP A 295 18.00 -12.80 10.12
CA TRP A 295 18.55 -12.93 11.48
C TRP A 295 18.98 -14.39 11.75
N SER A 296 20.27 -14.66 11.70
CA SER A 296 20.85 -15.97 11.91
C SER A 296 20.77 -16.52 13.35
N LEU A 297 20.12 -15.81 14.28
CA LEU A 297 19.97 -16.17 15.69
C LEU A 297 18.58 -16.77 15.97
N PRO A 298 18.45 -17.69 16.98
CA PRO A 298 17.18 -18.29 17.36
C PRO A 298 16.26 -17.26 18.03
N ARG A 299 15.56 -16.45 17.23
CA ARG A 299 14.56 -15.49 17.68
C ARG A 299 13.19 -16.11 17.58
N ARG A 300 12.36 -15.94 18.62
CA ARG A 300 11.03 -16.55 18.70
C ARG A 300 10.00 -15.74 17.94
N VAL A 301 9.13 -16.42 17.19
CA VAL A 301 7.94 -15.84 16.58
C VAL A 301 6.73 -16.55 17.15
N ARG A 302 5.73 -15.76 17.58
CA ARG A 302 4.41 -16.24 17.99
C ARG A 302 3.39 -15.79 16.94
N THR A 303 2.55 -16.68 16.48
CA THR A 303 1.43 -16.43 15.57
C THR A 303 0.12 -16.51 16.33
#